data_701ff92e1604076e662b5d97f745f261
#
_entry.id   701ff92e1604076e662b5d97f745f261
#
_cell.length_a   1.000
_cell.length_b   1.000
_cell.length_c   1.000
_cell.angle_alpha   90.00
_cell.angle_beta   90.00
_cell.angle_gamma   90.00
#
_symmetry.space_group_name_H-M   'P 1'
#
loop_
_entity.id
_entity.type
_entity.pdbx_description
1 polymer ?
#
loop_
_entity_poly.entity_id
_entity_poly.type
_entity_poly.pdbx_seq_one_letter_code
_entity_poly.pdbx_strand_id
1 'polypeptide(L)'
;METTPILAWTLVAECPIPSDVQALLVQGEQAVAAYRTFRDTAIFTSMRLIVRDAQGMSGKKVEIYSLPYSRIDMWSSENAGTLDWNSELEMRTRAGHISVKLGKGIDVRRLNNLIAHMVLHAR
;
A
#
# COMPACT_ATOMS: atom_id res chain seq x y z
N MET A 1 12.88 -5.31 20.24
CA MET A 1 11.47 -5.12 20.65
C MET A 1 10.65 -4.63 19.48
N GLU A 2 9.57 -5.32 19.19
CA GLU A 2 8.66 -4.92 18.13
C GLU A 2 7.75 -3.84 18.64
N THR A 3 7.56 -2.82 17.81
CA THR A 3 6.59 -1.77 18.09
C THR A 3 5.32 -2.06 17.31
N THR A 4 4.19 -1.67 17.88
CA THR A 4 2.92 -1.77 17.20
C THR A 4 2.90 -0.84 15.98
N PRO A 5 2.49 -1.32 14.80
CA PRO A 5 2.36 -0.44 13.66
C PRO A 5 1.29 0.63 13.89
N ILE A 6 1.53 1.82 13.37
CA ILE A 6 0.53 2.90 13.46
C ILE A 6 -0.62 2.65 12.48
N LEU A 7 -0.36 1.95 11.39
CA LEU A 7 -1.35 1.53 10.40
C LEU A 7 -1.00 0.13 9.92
N ALA A 8 -2.03 -0.66 9.66
CA ALA A 8 -1.85 -2.00 9.13
C ALA A 8 -2.95 -2.27 8.10
N TRP A 9 -2.55 -2.73 6.93
CA TRP A 9 -3.48 -3.11 5.89
C TRP A 9 -3.14 -4.50 5.37
N THR A 10 -4.12 -5.13 4.72
CA THR A 10 -3.91 -6.38 4.01
C THR A 10 -4.30 -6.17 2.55
N LEU A 11 -3.36 -6.42 1.65
CA LEU A 11 -3.64 -6.43 0.22
C LEU A 11 -4.06 -7.85 -0.14
N VAL A 12 -5.33 -7.99 -0.56
CA VAL A 12 -5.91 -9.31 -0.80
C VAL A 12 -5.50 -9.84 -2.17
N ALA A 13 -5.62 -9.01 -3.19
CA ALA A 13 -5.29 -9.38 -4.56
C ALA A 13 -5.13 -8.14 -5.42
N GLU A 14 -4.30 -8.25 -6.44
CA GLU A 14 -4.19 -7.18 -7.43
C GLU A 14 -5.52 -7.05 -8.17
N CYS A 15 -5.89 -5.82 -8.52
CA CYS A 15 -7.14 -5.55 -9.22
C CYS A 15 -6.93 -4.44 -10.24
N PRO A 16 -7.88 -4.27 -11.18
CA PRO A 16 -7.83 -3.11 -12.08
C PRO A 16 -7.91 -1.80 -11.31
N ILE A 17 -7.30 -0.79 -11.83
CA ILE A 17 -7.32 0.54 -11.23
C ILE A 17 -8.76 1.06 -11.28
N PRO A 18 -9.37 1.41 -10.14
CA PRO A 18 -10.73 1.93 -10.14
C PRO A 18 -10.85 3.21 -10.96
N SER A 19 -11.94 3.32 -11.71
CA SER A 19 -12.14 4.44 -12.62
C SER A 19 -12.27 5.78 -11.91
N ASP A 20 -12.72 5.78 -10.65
CA ASP A 20 -12.92 7.01 -9.88
C ASP A 20 -11.63 7.52 -9.21
N VAL A 21 -10.54 6.79 -9.35
CA VAL A 21 -9.25 7.19 -8.76
C VAL A 21 -8.73 8.48 -9.37
N GLN A 22 -9.07 8.74 -10.63
CA GLN A 22 -8.58 9.95 -11.30
C GLN A 22 -8.93 11.23 -10.54
N ALA A 23 -10.06 11.25 -9.86
CA ALA A 23 -10.48 12.41 -9.08
C ALA A 23 -9.57 12.69 -7.87
N LEU A 24 -8.78 11.70 -7.45
CA LEU A 24 -7.87 11.85 -6.31
C LEU A 24 -6.48 12.31 -6.72
N LEU A 25 -6.14 12.18 -7.99
CA LEU A 25 -4.77 12.41 -8.44
C LEU A 25 -4.52 13.88 -8.70
N VAL A 26 -3.30 14.31 -8.39
CA VAL A 26 -2.86 15.66 -8.72
C VAL A 26 -2.26 15.68 -10.13
N GLN A 27 -2.02 16.87 -10.63
CA GLN A 27 -1.44 17.03 -11.97
C GLN A 27 -0.09 16.31 -12.03
N GLY A 28 0.10 15.50 -13.06
CA GLY A 28 1.33 14.76 -13.27
C GLY A 28 1.39 13.44 -12.51
N GLU A 29 0.42 13.15 -11.67
CA GLU A 29 0.36 11.89 -10.93
C GLU A 29 -0.39 10.85 -11.75
N GLN A 30 0.13 9.61 -11.76
CA GLN A 30 -0.48 8.51 -12.49
C GLN A 30 -0.65 7.32 -11.58
N ALA A 31 -1.80 6.64 -11.69
CA ALA A 31 -2.01 5.37 -11.01
C ALA A 31 -1.22 4.28 -11.74
N VAL A 32 -0.50 3.47 -10.97
CA VAL A 32 0.38 2.44 -11.52
C VAL A 32 -0.17 1.05 -11.27
N ALA A 33 -0.67 0.78 -10.07
CA ALA A 33 -1.19 -0.52 -9.69
C ALA A 33 -2.22 -0.35 -8.61
N ALA A 34 -3.15 -1.29 -8.51
CA ALA A 34 -4.17 -1.27 -7.48
C ALA A 34 -4.36 -2.67 -6.90
N TYR A 35 -4.72 -2.71 -5.62
CA TYR A 35 -4.97 -3.95 -4.89
C TYR A 35 -6.24 -3.79 -4.08
N ARG A 36 -7.02 -4.87 -4.02
CA ARG A 36 -8.16 -4.91 -3.11
C ARG A 36 -7.67 -5.12 -1.69
N THR A 37 -8.25 -4.38 -0.76
CA THR A 37 -8.09 -4.63 0.66
C THR A 37 -9.41 -5.21 1.19
N PHE A 38 -9.49 -5.48 2.49
CA PHE A 38 -10.74 -5.98 3.05
C PHE A 38 -11.86 -4.94 3.02
N ARG A 39 -11.51 -3.66 2.98
CA ARG A 39 -12.52 -2.60 3.07
C ARG A 39 -12.71 -1.81 1.80
N ASP A 40 -11.68 -1.74 0.95
CA ASP A 40 -11.77 -0.98 -0.29
C ASP A 40 -10.56 -1.31 -1.16
N THR A 41 -9.72 -0.33 -1.45
CA THR A 41 -8.59 -0.50 -2.36
C THR A 41 -7.38 0.30 -1.90
N ALA A 42 -6.22 -0.20 -2.28
CA ALA A 42 -4.96 0.49 -2.17
C ALA A 42 -4.42 0.76 -3.58
N ILE A 43 -4.01 1.97 -3.85
CA ILE A 43 -3.54 2.37 -5.17
C ILE A 43 -2.12 2.91 -5.04
N PHE A 44 -1.20 2.30 -5.77
CA PHE A 44 0.17 2.82 -5.90
C PHE A 44 0.20 3.75 -7.09
N THR A 45 0.50 5.02 -6.82
CA THR A 45 0.64 6.02 -7.89
C THR A 45 2.13 6.29 -8.13
N SER A 46 2.40 7.19 -9.04
CA SER A 46 3.78 7.63 -9.30
C SER A 46 4.36 8.46 -8.14
N MET A 47 3.53 8.92 -7.19
CA MET A 47 3.96 9.82 -6.12
C MET A 47 3.70 9.30 -4.71
N ARG A 48 2.70 8.44 -4.52
CA ARG A 48 2.26 8.03 -3.19
C ARG A 48 1.51 6.71 -3.23
N LEU A 49 1.41 6.11 -2.06
CA LEU A 49 0.44 5.04 -1.83
C LEU A 49 -0.83 5.69 -1.30
N ILE A 50 -1.95 5.43 -1.95
CA ILE A 50 -3.27 5.86 -1.51
C ILE A 50 -4.01 4.63 -1.01
N VAL A 51 -4.55 4.70 0.21
CA VAL A 51 -5.41 3.63 0.71
C VAL A 51 -6.78 4.23 1.02
N ARG A 52 -7.79 3.72 0.33
CA ARG A 52 -9.18 4.06 0.63
C ARG A 52 -9.70 3.02 1.60
N ASP A 53 -10.26 3.46 2.69
CA ASP A 53 -10.71 2.59 3.76
C ASP A 53 -12.15 2.94 4.12
N ALA A 54 -13.08 2.11 3.68
CA ALA A 54 -14.48 2.29 3.98
C ALA A 54 -14.71 2.04 5.46
N GLN A 55 -15.31 3.00 6.12
CA GLN A 55 -15.53 2.98 7.57
C GLN A 55 -16.97 2.63 7.89
N GLY A 56 -17.14 1.91 8.99
CA GLY A 56 -18.46 1.59 9.51
C GLY A 56 -19.18 0.52 8.71
N MET A 57 -20.35 0.11 9.19
CA MET A 57 -21.10 -0.99 8.61
C MET A 57 -21.75 -0.62 7.27
N SER A 58 -22.10 0.65 7.09
CA SER A 58 -22.74 1.10 5.87
C SER A 58 -21.75 1.45 4.76
N GLY A 59 -20.47 1.60 5.08
CA GLY A 59 -19.46 2.01 4.12
C GLY A 59 -19.62 3.44 3.62
N LYS A 60 -20.45 4.26 4.27
CA LYS A 60 -20.70 5.63 3.83
C LYS A 60 -19.55 6.58 4.13
N LYS A 61 -18.76 6.27 5.17
CA LYS A 61 -17.58 7.05 5.49
C LYS A 61 -16.37 6.36 4.88
N VAL A 62 -15.62 7.11 4.10
CA VAL A 62 -14.39 6.57 3.50
C VAL A 62 -13.26 7.46 3.96
N GLU A 63 -12.29 6.85 4.63
CA GLU A 63 -11.07 7.54 4.99
C GLU A 63 -10.02 7.26 3.92
N ILE A 64 -9.35 8.30 3.47
CA ILE A 64 -8.35 8.18 2.41
C ILE A 64 -7.01 8.55 3.01
N TYR A 65 -6.13 7.55 3.08
CA TYR A 65 -4.76 7.74 3.54
C TYR A 65 -3.88 8.01 2.34
N SER A 66 -2.92 8.89 2.50
CA SER A 66 -1.88 9.12 1.49
C SER A 66 -0.53 9.03 2.16
N LEU A 67 0.30 8.16 1.62
CA LEU A 67 1.68 8.00 2.08
C LEU A 67 2.61 8.36 0.93
N PRO A 68 3.14 9.61 0.93
CA PRO A 68 4.11 9.99 -0.10
C PRO A 68 5.36 9.12 0.03
N TYR A 69 5.90 8.69 -1.10
CA TYR A 69 7.11 7.86 -1.07
C TYR A 69 8.29 8.58 -0.46
N SER A 70 8.32 9.91 -0.57
CA SER A 70 9.38 10.71 0.02
C SER A 70 9.42 10.66 1.55
N ARG A 71 8.39 10.11 2.18
CA ARG A 71 8.31 9.99 3.64
C ARG A 71 8.69 8.60 4.14
N ILE A 72 9.01 7.69 3.25
CA ILE A 72 9.43 6.34 3.62
C ILE A 72 10.95 6.36 3.80
N ASP A 73 11.38 6.16 5.03
CA ASP A 73 12.81 6.18 5.37
C ASP A 73 13.46 4.83 5.13
N MET A 74 12.70 3.75 5.35
CA MET A 74 13.18 2.39 5.21
C MET A 74 11.99 1.48 4.91
N TRP A 75 12.22 0.46 4.12
CA TRP A 75 11.20 -0.57 3.91
C TRP A 75 11.85 -1.93 3.90
N SER A 76 11.06 -2.95 4.21
CA SER A 76 11.49 -4.33 4.13
C SER A 76 10.36 -5.18 3.60
N SER A 77 10.70 -6.26 2.94
CA SER A 77 9.73 -7.25 2.52
C SER A 77 10.14 -8.60 3.08
N GLU A 78 9.17 -9.33 3.56
CA GLU A 78 9.37 -10.68 4.07
C GLU A 78 8.52 -11.64 3.27
N ASN A 79 9.18 -12.66 2.76
CA ASN A 79 8.52 -13.72 2.02
C ASN A 79 8.51 -14.96 2.92
N ALA A 80 7.33 -15.48 3.22
CA ALA A 80 7.17 -16.60 4.13
C ALA A 80 7.56 -17.96 3.53
N GLY A 81 8.24 -17.98 2.39
CA GLY A 81 8.66 -19.21 1.73
C GLY A 81 7.63 -19.68 0.72
N THR A 82 7.51 -21.00 0.56
CA THR A 82 6.73 -21.57 -0.52
C THR A 82 5.22 -21.53 -0.34
N LEU A 83 4.75 -21.34 0.89
CA LEU A 83 3.30 -21.37 1.18
C LEU A 83 2.70 -19.99 1.44
N ASP A 84 3.41 -18.99 1.36
CA ASP A 84 3.15 -17.55 1.22
C ASP A 84 1.82 -16.98 1.72
N TRP A 85 1.33 -17.48 2.83
CA TRP A 85 0.17 -16.86 3.46
C TRP A 85 0.52 -15.59 4.23
N ASN A 86 1.80 -15.44 4.61
CA ASN A 86 2.23 -14.43 5.55
C ASN A 86 3.33 -13.52 4.99
N SER A 87 3.33 -13.33 3.69
CA SER A 87 4.23 -12.34 3.11
C SER A 87 3.86 -10.96 3.64
N GLU A 88 4.86 -10.16 3.91
CA GLU A 88 4.65 -8.89 4.57
C GLU A 88 5.60 -7.84 4.02
N LEU A 89 5.08 -6.64 3.87
CA LEU A 89 5.84 -5.47 3.53
C LEU A 89 5.75 -4.50 4.69
N GLU A 90 6.88 -3.97 5.13
CA GLU A 90 6.90 -3.00 6.20
C GLU A 90 7.59 -1.74 5.74
N MET A 91 6.96 -0.61 6.02
CA MET A 91 7.47 0.71 5.66
C MET A 91 7.62 1.54 6.92
N ARG A 92 8.77 2.17 7.08
CA ARG A 92 9.05 2.98 8.26
C ARG A 92 9.10 4.44 7.90
N THR A 93 8.43 5.23 8.71
CA THR A 93 8.37 6.68 8.58
C THR A 93 8.75 7.31 9.92
N ARG A 94 8.89 8.62 9.96
CA ARG A 94 9.14 9.32 11.21
C ARG A 94 8.00 9.17 12.21
N ALA A 95 6.78 9.02 11.73
CA ALA A 95 5.61 8.89 12.60
C ALA A 95 5.47 7.48 13.18
N GLY A 96 6.15 6.51 12.61
CA GLY A 96 6.06 5.12 13.02
C GLY A 96 6.10 4.22 11.80
N HIS A 97 5.85 2.93 12.01
CA HIS A 97 5.90 2.01 10.89
C HIS A 97 4.49 1.59 10.46
N ILE A 98 4.41 1.20 9.20
CA ILE A 98 3.19 0.75 8.54
C ILE A 98 3.42 -0.67 8.08
N SER A 99 2.52 -1.57 8.48
CA SER A 99 2.59 -2.98 8.13
C SER A 99 1.57 -3.28 7.03
N VAL A 100 2.01 -3.94 5.97
CA VAL A 100 1.14 -4.35 4.87
C VAL A 100 1.30 -5.85 4.67
N LYS A 101 0.27 -6.60 5.01
CA LYS A 101 0.24 -8.03 4.76
C LYS A 101 -0.20 -8.29 3.34
N LEU A 102 0.38 -9.30 2.73
CA LEU A 102 0.14 -9.61 1.32
C LEU A 102 -0.54 -10.96 1.19
N GLY A 103 -1.67 -10.96 0.51
CA GLY A 103 -2.42 -12.17 0.25
C GLY A 103 -1.66 -13.14 -0.64
N LYS A 104 -2.08 -14.39 -0.58
CA LYS A 104 -1.53 -15.44 -1.43
C LYS A 104 -1.75 -15.08 -2.90
N GLY A 105 -0.73 -15.20 -3.70
CA GLY A 105 -0.82 -14.87 -5.12
C GLY A 105 -0.32 -13.48 -5.47
N ILE A 106 -0.08 -12.62 -4.49
CA ILE A 106 0.56 -11.34 -4.76
C ILE A 106 2.06 -11.58 -4.94
N ASP A 107 2.59 -11.06 -6.03
CA ASP A 107 4.02 -11.16 -6.33
C ASP A 107 4.80 -10.19 -5.46
N VAL A 108 5.38 -10.70 -4.38
CA VAL A 108 6.10 -9.90 -3.39
C VAL A 108 7.30 -9.20 -4.02
N ARG A 109 8.02 -9.92 -4.88
CA ARG A 109 9.22 -9.34 -5.51
C ARG A 109 8.86 -8.17 -6.40
N ARG A 110 7.80 -8.33 -7.19
CA ARG A 110 7.33 -7.27 -8.07
C ARG A 110 6.91 -6.04 -7.27
N LEU A 111 6.17 -6.26 -6.19
CA LEU A 111 5.72 -5.17 -5.35
C LEU A 111 6.89 -4.49 -4.64
N ASN A 112 7.84 -5.26 -4.12
CA ASN A 112 9.03 -4.69 -3.50
C ASN A 112 9.82 -3.86 -4.51
N ASN A 113 9.95 -4.32 -5.74
CA ASN A 113 10.64 -3.57 -6.78
C ASN A 113 9.92 -2.27 -7.13
N LEU A 114 8.59 -2.31 -7.13
CA LEU A 114 7.78 -1.11 -7.36
C LEU A 114 8.05 -0.07 -6.26
N ILE A 115 8.01 -0.51 -5.00
CA ILE A 115 8.27 0.36 -3.85
C ILE A 115 9.70 0.93 -3.95
N ALA A 116 10.68 0.07 -4.23
CA ALA A 116 12.06 0.50 -4.34
C ALA A 116 12.22 1.57 -5.41
N HIS A 117 11.63 1.35 -6.58
CA HIS A 117 11.70 2.31 -7.68
C HIS A 117 11.09 3.65 -7.25
N MET A 118 9.93 3.61 -6.64
CA MET A 118 9.22 4.84 -6.25
C MET A 118 9.94 5.59 -5.13
N VAL A 119 10.38 4.87 -4.10
CA VAL A 119 11.03 5.52 -2.95
C VAL A 119 12.38 6.10 -3.36
N LEU A 120 13.16 5.36 -4.13
CA LEU A 120 14.50 5.81 -4.51
C LEU A 120 14.49 6.97 -5.51
N HIS A 121 13.39 7.16 -6.22
CA HIS A 121 13.23 8.28 -7.15
C HIS A 121 12.43 9.43 -6.54
N ALA A 122 11.89 9.27 -5.34
CA ALA A 122 11.13 10.32 -4.68
C ALA A 122 12.05 11.40 -4.14
N ARG A 123 11.54 12.61 -4.06
CA ARG A 123 12.31 13.75 -3.56
C ARG A 123 11.72 14.32 -2.28
#